data_bcf8ec3aa38b6808c9648302b20725e2
#
_entry.id   bcf8ec3aa38b6808c9648302b20725e2
#
_cell.length_a   1.000
_cell.length_b   1.000
_cell.length_c   1.000
_cell.angle_alpha   90.00
_cell.angle_beta   90.00
_cell.angle_gamma   90.00
#
_symmetry.space_group_name_H-M   'P 1'
#
loop_
_entity.id
_entity.type
_entity.pdbx_description
1 polymer ?
#
loop_
_entity_poly.entity_id
_entity_poly.type
_entity_poly.pdbx_seq_one_letter_code
_entity_poly.pdbx_strand_id
1 'polypeptide(L)'
;MPGWLAALLTRKMLICIFTGFSSGLPLYLLLNLLPAWLRSEGVDLKTIGFFALIQFPYTWKFLWSPLLDRFSIPGFGRRRGWMLLTQIGLLFIIGSLGGLSPKDNIWPILWLATLLSLLSATQDIAVDAFRREILSDQELGLGNAVHVNAYRIAGLIPGSLSLILADRLPWNEVFWITGAFMIPGMVMAWLVSEPLVKGAPKTLRQAVTEPFHEFIGRQGWQGAVMVLGFIFLYKLGDSLCTALATPFYLDMGFTKTDIGLIAKHAGLWPAVIGALLCGLWMIRLGIHRALCLFGVVQLVSIFGFAWLAAQGHYDSIGTTERLALAFVIGLEALGVGLGTAAFVAFIARSTHPAYTATQ
;
A
#
# COMPACT_ATOMS: atom_id res chain seq x y z
N MET A 1 23.12 1.78 -21.94
CA MET A 1 22.53 1.49 -20.61
C MET A 1 22.16 0.01 -20.56
N PRO A 2 22.38 -0.72 -19.44
CA PRO A 2 21.88 -2.10 -19.31
C PRO A 2 20.38 -2.14 -19.55
N GLY A 3 19.87 -3.16 -20.27
CA GLY A 3 18.46 -3.23 -20.69
C GLY A 3 17.43 -3.13 -19.56
N TRP A 4 17.79 -3.57 -18.33
CA TRP A 4 16.94 -3.43 -17.14
C TRP A 4 16.81 -1.98 -16.65
N LEU A 5 17.86 -1.16 -16.78
CA LEU A 5 17.81 0.25 -16.40
C LEU A 5 16.92 1.04 -17.38
N ALA A 6 17.01 0.72 -18.67
CA ALA A 6 16.13 1.31 -19.67
C ALA A 6 14.66 0.97 -19.43
N ALA A 7 14.36 -0.25 -18.94
CA ALA A 7 13.02 -0.66 -18.59
C ALA A 7 12.44 0.13 -17.39
N LEU A 8 13.28 0.50 -16.40
CA LEU A 8 12.86 1.31 -15.23
C LEU A 8 12.65 2.79 -15.53
N LEU A 9 13.33 3.33 -16.55
CA LEU A 9 13.30 4.77 -16.88
C LEU A 9 12.23 5.14 -17.95
N THR A 10 11.23 4.28 -18.15
CA THR A 10 10.15 4.59 -19.08
C THR A 10 9.15 5.57 -18.46
N ARG A 11 8.43 6.34 -19.30
CA ARG A 11 7.37 7.25 -18.86
C ARG A 11 6.32 6.54 -18.01
N LYS A 12 5.98 5.28 -18.33
CA LYS A 12 5.02 4.48 -17.60
C LYS A 12 5.51 4.13 -16.18
N MET A 13 6.80 3.82 -16.03
CA MET A 13 7.38 3.54 -14.71
C MET A 13 7.45 4.79 -13.85
N LEU A 14 7.76 5.96 -14.41
CA LEU A 14 7.65 7.23 -13.69
C LEU A 14 6.23 7.49 -13.20
N ILE A 15 5.22 7.21 -14.02
CA ILE A 15 3.81 7.29 -13.61
C ILE A 15 3.55 6.34 -12.43
N CYS A 16 4.07 5.11 -12.46
CA CYS A 16 3.93 4.16 -11.37
C CYS A 16 4.60 4.63 -10.07
N ILE A 17 5.74 5.35 -10.15
CA ILE A 17 6.38 5.96 -8.99
C ILE A 17 5.48 7.01 -8.36
N PHE A 18 5.02 8.00 -9.14
CA PHE A 18 4.19 9.09 -8.60
C PHE A 18 2.84 8.60 -8.08
N THR A 19 2.21 7.65 -8.76
CA THR A 19 0.94 7.06 -8.31
C THR A 19 1.13 6.24 -7.05
N GLY A 20 2.20 5.45 -6.95
CA GLY A 20 2.52 4.69 -5.74
C GLY A 20 2.81 5.60 -4.56
N PHE A 21 3.62 6.63 -4.77
CA PHE A 21 3.97 7.59 -3.73
C PHE A 21 2.74 8.34 -3.20
N SER A 22 1.91 8.88 -4.08
CA SER A 22 0.71 9.62 -3.67
C SER A 22 -0.36 8.73 -3.02
N SER A 23 -0.41 7.44 -3.37
CA SER A 23 -1.32 6.46 -2.77
C SER A 23 -0.86 6.04 -1.37
N GLY A 24 0.46 5.84 -1.15
CA GLY A 24 0.99 5.40 0.13
C GLY A 24 0.98 6.48 1.22
N LEU A 25 1.22 7.74 0.86
CA LEU A 25 1.40 8.83 1.83
C LEU A 25 0.23 9.00 2.79
N PRO A 26 -1.05 9.07 2.36
CA PRO A 26 -2.18 9.25 3.27
C PRO A 26 -2.38 8.06 4.23
N LEU A 27 -2.19 6.82 3.76
CA LEU A 27 -2.31 5.65 4.63
C LEU A 27 -1.25 5.67 5.73
N TYR A 28 0.01 5.91 5.39
CA TYR A 28 1.08 5.97 6.39
C TYR A 28 0.96 7.18 7.32
N LEU A 29 0.31 8.26 6.88
CA LEU A 29 -0.06 9.36 7.76
C LEU A 29 -1.04 8.90 8.85
N LEU A 30 -2.09 8.17 8.46
CA LEU A 30 -3.06 7.61 9.41
C LEU A 30 -2.43 6.57 10.36
N LEU A 31 -1.44 5.81 9.89
CA LEU A 31 -0.79 4.76 10.67
C LEU A 31 0.33 5.26 11.59
N ASN A 32 1.06 6.31 11.18
CA ASN A 32 2.26 6.75 11.87
C ASN A 32 2.13 8.17 12.46
N LEU A 33 1.85 9.18 11.62
CA LEU A 33 1.86 10.57 12.04
C LEU A 33 0.69 10.92 12.95
N LEU A 34 -0.52 10.52 12.58
CA LEU A 34 -1.74 10.81 13.33
C LEU A 34 -1.70 10.26 14.76
N PRO A 35 -1.38 8.97 15.01
CA PRO A 35 -1.25 8.44 16.36
C PRO A 35 -0.14 9.12 17.17
N ALA A 36 1.00 9.43 16.54
CA ALA A 36 2.11 10.10 17.19
C ALA A 36 1.72 11.52 17.62
N TRP A 37 1.06 12.28 16.75
CA TRP A 37 0.54 13.62 17.07
C TRP A 37 -0.47 13.58 18.19
N LEU A 38 -1.49 12.74 18.13
CA LEU A 38 -2.49 12.59 19.18
C LEU A 38 -1.83 12.26 20.52
N ARG A 39 -0.84 11.37 20.51
CA ARG A 39 -0.13 10.97 21.72
C ARG A 39 0.73 12.09 22.30
N SER A 40 1.45 12.86 21.47
CA SER A 40 2.26 13.99 21.89
C SER A 40 1.43 15.12 22.51
N GLU A 41 0.17 15.26 22.06
CA GLU A 41 -0.78 16.22 22.61
C GLU A 41 -1.55 15.68 23.85
N GLY A 42 -1.19 14.50 24.36
CA GLY A 42 -1.71 13.93 25.59
C GLY A 42 -3.02 13.18 25.47
N VAL A 43 -3.44 12.81 24.27
CA VAL A 43 -4.60 11.92 24.05
C VAL A 43 -4.28 10.52 24.61
N ASP A 44 -5.25 9.92 25.28
CA ASP A 44 -5.11 8.59 25.90
C ASP A 44 -5.03 7.47 24.84
N LEU A 45 -4.34 6.38 25.22
CA LEU A 45 -4.11 5.25 24.30
C LEU A 45 -5.39 4.54 23.88
N LYS A 46 -6.44 4.55 24.70
CA LYS A 46 -7.72 3.94 24.37
C LYS A 46 -8.41 4.70 23.23
N THR A 47 -8.43 6.03 23.33
CA THR A 47 -8.95 6.90 22.27
C THR A 47 -8.14 6.74 20.98
N ILE A 48 -6.80 6.72 21.05
CA ILE A 48 -5.95 6.45 19.87
C ILE A 48 -6.26 5.08 19.27
N GLY A 49 -6.51 4.06 20.10
CA GLY A 49 -6.90 2.73 19.64
C GLY A 49 -8.21 2.74 18.82
N PHE A 50 -9.19 3.56 19.19
CA PHE A 50 -10.41 3.72 18.39
C PHE A 50 -10.17 4.37 17.01
N PHE A 51 -9.13 5.18 16.87
CA PHE A 51 -8.74 5.72 15.55
C PHE A 51 -8.29 4.63 14.57
N ALA A 52 -7.97 3.41 15.01
CA ALA A 52 -7.73 2.29 14.09
C ALA A 52 -8.97 1.96 13.22
N LEU A 53 -10.18 2.25 13.72
CA LEU A 53 -11.42 2.06 12.96
C LEU A 53 -11.57 2.98 11.74
N ILE A 54 -10.85 4.10 11.70
CA ILE A 54 -10.84 4.97 10.51
C ILE A 54 -10.26 4.30 9.26
N GLN A 55 -9.60 3.16 9.38
CA GLN A 55 -9.11 2.39 8.24
C GLN A 55 -10.22 1.56 7.56
N PHE A 56 -11.40 1.51 8.14
CA PHE A 56 -12.56 0.77 7.61
C PHE A 56 -12.86 1.05 6.12
N PRO A 57 -12.78 2.29 5.60
CA PRO A 57 -12.97 2.57 4.18
C PRO A 57 -12.05 1.76 3.26
N TYR A 58 -10.81 1.49 3.63
CA TYR A 58 -9.90 0.69 2.81
C TYR A 58 -10.39 -0.76 2.62
N THR A 59 -11.05 -1.32 3.63
CA THR A 59 -11.63 -2.67 3.56
C THR A 59 -12.91 -2.68 2.74
N TRP A 60 -13.72 -1.63 2.82
CA TRP A 60 -15.04 -1.56 2.20
C TRP A 60 -15.07 -0.80 0.88
N LYS A 61 -13.92 -0.39 0.35
CA LYS A 61 -13.83 0.39 -0.90
C LYS A 61 -14.49 -0.27 -2.11
N PHE A 62 -14.67 -1.57 -2.12
CA PHE A 62 -15.38 -2.31 -3.18
C PHE A 62 -16.86 -1.89 -3.31
N LEU A 63 -17.49 -1.36 -2.24
CA LEU A 63 -18.90 -0.94 -2.29
C LEU A 63 -19.13 0.24 -3.22
N TRP A 64 -18.16 1.18 -3.33
CA TRP A 64 -18.29 2.36 -4.18
C TRP A 64 -17.37 2.34 -5.39
N SER A 65 -16.54 1.32 -5.56
CA SER A 65 -15.68 1.17 -6.75
C SER A 65 -16.46 1.20 -8.08
N PRO A 66 -17.73 0.69 -8.19
CA PRO A 66 -18.51 0.81 -9.41
C PRO A 66 -18.82 2.25 -9.82
N LEU A 67 -18.84 3.18 -8.86
CA LEU A 67 -19.03 4.62 -9.16
C LEU A 67 -17.86 5.15 -9.99
N LEU A 68 -16.63 4.73 -9.68
CA LEU A 68 -15.42 5.15 -10.37
C LEU A 68 -15.31 4.51 -11.78
N ASP A 69 -15.92 3.35 -11.98
CA ASP A 69 -16.02 2.75 -13.31
C ASP A 69 -17.07 3.46 -14.19
N ARG A 70 -18.13 3.98 -13.57
CA ARG A 70 -19.26 4.60 -14.30
C ARG A 70 -19.09 6.09 -14.53
N PHE A 71 -18.65 6.84 -13.50
CA PHE A 71 -18.62 8.29 -13.56
C PHE A 71 -17.25 8.83 -13.96
N SER A 72 -17.28 9.80 -14.88
CA SER A 72 -16.11 10.60 -15.27
C SER A 72 -16.26 12.02 -14.79
N ILE A 73 -15.15 12.66 -14.42
CA ILE A 73 -15.15 14.09 -14.08
C ILE A 73 -15.06 14.89 -15.37
N PRO A 74 -16.00 15.81 -15.65
CA PRO A 74 -16.00 16.61 -16.86
C PRO A 74 -14.66 17.33 -17.08
N GLY A 75 -14.10 17.24 -18.29
CA GLY A 75 -12.83 17.87 -18.66
C GLY A 75 -11.56 17.10 -18.26
N PHE A 76 -11.63 16.16 -17.29
CA PHE A 76 -10.45 15.44 -16.79
C PHE A 76 -10.47 13.95 -17.08
N GLY A 77 -11.60 13.40 -17.47
CA GLY A 77 -11.73 11.96 -17.74
C GLY A 77 -12.12 11.13 -16.52
N ARG A 78 -12.14 9.80 -16.72
CA ARG A 78 -12.63 8.85 -15.73
C ARG A 78 -11.61 8.61 -14.60
N ARG A 79 -10.37 8.27 -14.93
CA ARG A 79 -9.35 7.93 -13.92
C ARG A 79 -8.61 9.16 -13.41
N ARG A 80 -8.12 9.98 -14.33
CA ARG A 80 -7.39 11.22 -14.00
C ARG A 80 -8.21 12.16 -13.14
N GLY A 81 -9.49 12.34 -13.49
CA GLY A 81 -10.38 13.22 -12.75
C GLY A 81 -10.53 12.78 -11.30
N TRP A 82 -10.79 11.50 -11.04
CA TRP A 82 -10.88 10.97 -9.68
C TRP A 82 -9.55 11.09 -8.93
N MET A 83 -8.41 10.80 -9.58
CA MET A 83 -7.08 10.98 -8.96
C MET A 83 -6.85 12.43 -8.54
N LEU A 84 -7.11 13.40 -9.42
CA LEU A 84 -6.94 14.82 -9.10
C LEU A 84 -7.88 15.29 -7.99
N LEU A 85 -9.16 14.96 -8.08
CA LEU A 85 -10.15 15.35 -7.08
C LEU A 85 -9.78 14.85 -5.69
N THR A 86 -9.42 13.55 -5.59
CA THR A 86 -9.06 12.95 -4.31
C THR A 86 -7.75 13.51 -3.77
N GLN A 87 -6.73 13.73 -4.62
CA GLN A 87 -5.44 14.28 -4.20
C GLN A 87 -5.55 15.73 -3.72
N ILE A 88 -6.37 16.55 -4.40
CA ILE A 88 -6.66 17.92 -3.94
C ILE A 88 -7.35 17.87 -2.58
N GLY A 89 -8.40 17.04 -2.44
CA GLY A 89 -9.08 16.86 -1.16
C GLY A 89 -8.14 16.40 -0.04
N LEU A 90 -7.28 15.43 -0.33
CA LEU A 90 -6.29 14.90 0.62
C LEU A 90 -5.29 15.98 1.05
N LEU A 91 -4.75 16.78 0.12
CA LEU A 91 -3.83 17.88 0.46
C LEU A 91 -4.47 18.84 1.47
N PHE A 92 -5.71 19.29 1.20
CA PHE A 92 -6.40 20.24 2.08
C PHE A 92 -6.79 19.63 3.41
N ILE A 93 -7.24 18.36 3.44
CA ILE A 93 -7.60 17.68 4.69
C ILE A 93 -6.35 17.46 5.55
N ILE A 94 -5.25 17.00 4.94
CA ILE A 94 -3.98 16.82 5.65
C ILE A 94 -3.53 18.15 6.25
N GLY A 95 -3.48 19.22 5.45
CA GLY A 95 -3.06 20.53 5.94
C GLY A 95 -3.96 21.07 7.07
N SER A 96 -5.28 20.91 6.95
CA SER A 96 -6.23 21.41 7.95
C SER A 96 -6.20 20.66 9.29
N LEU A 97 -5.80 19.36 9.29
CA LEU A 97 -5.66 18.59 10.55
C LEU A 97 -4.73 19.27 11.55
N GLY A 98 -3.57 19.76 11.09
CA GLY A 98 -2.58 20.39 11.96
C GLY A 98 -3.02 21.71 12.61
N GLY A 99 -4.10 22.31 12.13
CA GLY A 99 -4.70 23.52 12.71
C GLY A 99 -5.65 23.25 13.90
N LEU A 100 -5.91 21.97 14.21
CA LEU A 100 -6.80 21.57 15.29
C LEU A 100 -6.02 21.21 16.55
N SER A 101 -6.64 21.42 17.73
CA SER A 101 -6.11 20.96 19.01
C SER A 101 -6.71 19.60 19.36
N PRO A 102 -5.92 18.52 19.49
CA PRO A 102 -6.44 17.21 19.87
C PRO A 102 -7.21 17.17 21.18
N LYS A 103 -6.85 18.04 22.13
CA LYS A 103 -7.53 18.11 23.43
C LYS A 103 -8.96 18.62 23.31
N ASP A 104 -9.18 19.62 22.45
CA ASP A 104 -10.47 20.32 22.34
C ASP A 104 -11.27 19.86 21.14
N ASN A 105 -10.62 19.32 20.10
CA ASN A 105 -11.22 19.04 18.79
C ASN A 105 -11.14 17.56 18.37
N ILE A 106 -11.19 16.63 19.31
CA ILE A 106 -11.03 15.20 19.01
C ILE A 106 -12.07 14.69 17.99
N TRP A 107 -13.33 15.15 18.08
CA TRP A 107 -14.39 14.78 17.15
C TRP A 107 -14.19 15.35 15.73
N PRO A 108 -13.89 16.65 15.54
CA PRO A 108 -13.48 17.19 14.25
C PRO A 108 -12.30 16.44 13.63
N ILE A 109 -11.27 16.10 14.42
CA ILE A 109 -10.12 15.31 13.97
C ILE A 109 -10.56 13.93 13.51
N LEU A 110 -11.44 13.24 14.25
CA LEU A 110 -11.98 11.93 13.87
C LEU A 110 -12.71 11.99 12.52
N TRP A 111 -13.57 13.00 12.32
CA TRP A 111 -14.29 13.16 11.07
C TRP A 111 -13.38 13.49 9.90
N LEU A 112 -12.39 14.39 10.07
CA LEU A 112 -11.40 14.70 9.03
C LEU A 112 -10.52 13.48 8.71
N ALA A 113 -10.08 12.72 9.70
CA ALA A 113 -9.30 11.51 9.52
C ALA A 113 -10.13 10.40 8.82
N THR A 114 -11.42 10.29 9.11
CA THR A 114 -12.33 9.37 8.40
C THR A 114 -12.52 9.80 6.95
N LEU A 115 -12.71 11.10 6.69
CA LEU A 115 -12.80 11.64 5.34
C LEU A 115 -11.48 11.46 4.56
N LEU A 116 -10.33 11.66 5.22
CA LEU A 116 -9.01 11.39 4.66
C LEU A 116 -8.90 9.92 4.23
N SER A 117 -9.29 9.00 5.10
CA SER A 117 -9.31 7.56 4.81
C SER A 117 -10.22 7.22 3.63
N LEU A 118 -11.42 7.81 3.57
CA LEU A 118 -12.37 7.61 2.47
C LEU A 118 -11.81 8.11 1.13
N LEU A 119 -11.24 9.32 1.11
CA LEU A 119 -10.63 9.88 -0.09
C LEU A 119 -9.39 9.09 -0.53
N SER A 120 -8.58 8.65 0.42
CA SER A 120 -7.40 7.85 0.11
C SER A 120 -7.78 6.47 -0.43
N ALA A 121 -8.76 5.78 0.17
CA ALA A 121 -9.29 4.53 -0.36
C ALA A 121 -9.90 4.70 -1.77
N THR A 122 -10.57 5.84 -2.02
CA THR A 122 -11.11 6.19 -3.34
C THR A 122 -10.00 6.47 -4.35
N GLN A 123 -8.93 7.17 -3.93
CA GLN A 123 -7.74 7.38 -4.75
C GLN A 123 -7.09 6.06 -5.13
N ASP A 124 -6.94 5.11 -4.19
CA ASP A 124 -6.37 3.79 -4.45
C ASP A 124 -7.12 3.05 -5.56
N ILE A 125 -8.47 3.07 -5.53
CA ILE A 125 -9.28 2.47 -6.60
C ILE A 125 -8.94 3.09 -7.96
N ALA A 126 -8.89 4.43 -8.04
CA ALA A 126 -8.61 5.14 -9.29
C ALA A 126 -7.19 4.86 -9.80
N VAL A 127 -6.21 4.86 -8.90
CA VAL A 127 -4.78 4.63 -9.19
C VAL A 127 -4.55 3.18 -9.65
N ASP A 128 -5.13 2.21 -8.97
CA ASP A 128 -4.98 0.79 -9.31
C ASP A 128 -5.58 0.50 -10.69
N ALA A 129 -6.77 1.04 -10.96
CA ALA A 129 -7.42 0.90 -12.25
C ALA A 129 -6.62 1.63 -13.36
N PHE A 130 -6.16 2.85 -13.12
CA PHE A 130 -5.35 3.61 -14.06
C PHE A 130 -4.06 2.86 -14.42
N ARG A 131 -3.34 2.33 -13.42
CA ARG A 131 -2.12 1.54 -13.62
C ARG A 131 -2.37 0.30 -14.48
N ARG A 132 -3.47 -0.42 -14.23
CA ARG A 132 -3.85 -1.60 -15.03
C ARG A 132 -4.17 -1.21 -16.47
N GLU A 133 -4.77 -0.05 -16.71
CA GLU A 133 -5.18 0.44 -18.01
C GLU A 133 -4.02 0.96 -18.87
N ILE A 134 -2.95 1.49 -18.24
CA ILE A 134 -1.78 2.03 -18.98
C ILE A 134 -0.67 1.00 -19.25
N LEU A 135 -0.61 -0.07 -18.46
CA LEU A 135 0.43 -1.09 -18.56
C LEU A 135 -0.03 -2.25 -19.43
N SER A 136 0.84 -2.71 -20.31
CA SER A 136 0.65 -3.99 -21.01
C SER A 136 0.88 -5.16 -20.05
N ASP A 137 0.40 -6.35 -20.42
CA ASP A 137 0.56 -7.57 -19.58
C ASP A 137 2.04 -7.89 -19.28
N GLN A 138 2.95 -7.53 -20.19
CA GLN A 138 4.40 -7.70 -19.99
C GLN A 138 4.99 -6.68 -19.01
N GLU A 139 4.45 -5.47 -18.97
CA GLU A 139 4.90 -4.38 -18.09
C GLU A 139 4.27 -4.45 -16.69
N LEU A 140 3.16 -5.17 -16.51
CA LEU A 140 2.42 -5.23 -15.23
C LEU A 140 3.29 -5.66 -14.06
N GLY A 141 4.15 -6.67 -14.27
CA GLY A 141 5.04 -7.16 -13.21
C GLY A 141 5.96 -6.08 -12.67
N LEU A 142 6.71 -5.43 -13.58
CA LEU A 142 7.64 -4.36 -13.21
C LEU A 142 6.91 -3.11 -12.71
N GLY A 143 5.85 -2.69 -13.38
CA GLY A 143 5.08 -1.51 -12.99
C GLY A 143 4.46 -1.64 -11.61
N ASN A 144 3.93 -2.82 -11.25
CA ASN A 144 3.42 -3.08 -9.90
C ASN A 144 4.54 -3.09 -8.86
N ALA A 145 5.71 -3.68 -9.16
CA ALA A 145 6.85 -3.66 -8.26
C ALA A 145 7.34 -2.23 -7.97
N VAL A 146 7.44 -1.40 -9.00
CA VAL A 146 7.82 0.02 -8.90
C VAL A 146 6.80 0.79 -8.06
N HIS A 147 5.51 0.59 -8.33
CA HIS A 147 4.42 1.24 -7.60
C HIS A 147 4.42 0.87 -6.11
N VAL A 148 4.50 -0.42 -5.77
CA VAL A 148 4.52 -0.90 -4.37
C VAL A 148 5.75 -0.36 -3.63
N ASN A 149 6.90 -0.25 -4.27
CA ASN A 149 8.08 0.34 -3.65
C ASN A 149 7.92 1.84 -3.41
N ALA A 150 7.41 2.58 -4.39
CA ALA A 150 7.11 4.01 -4.22
C ALA A 150 6.09 4.23 -3.10
N TYR A 151 5.07 3.38 -2.99
CA TYR A 151 4.09 3.36 -1.90
C TYR A 151 4.76 3.20 -0.54
N ARG A 152 5.68 2.22 -0.39
CA ARG A 152 6.42 1.99 0.87
C ARG A 152 7.35 3.15 1.21
N ILE A 153 8.06 3.70 0.22
CA ILE A 153 8.97 4.85 0.39
C ILE A 153 8.19 6.09 0.83
N ALA A 154 6.98 6.30 0.32
CA ALA A 154 6.12 7.39 0.75
C ALA A 154 5.87 7.39 2.26
N GLY A 155 5.86 6.22 2.89
CA GLY A 155 5.71 6.06 4.33
C GLY A 155 6.84 6.70 5.16
N LEU A 156 8.00 6.97 4.55
CA LEU A 156 9.09 7.68 5.21
C LEU A 156 8.76 9.16 5.47
N ILE A 157 7.86 9.76 4.69
CA ILE A 157 7.43 11.14 4.89
C ILE A 157 6.69 11.27 6.22
N PRO A 158 5.50 10.66 6.44
CA PRO A 158 4.78 10.79 7.70
C PRO A 158 5.42 10.00 8.85
N GLY A 159 6.15 8.92 8.56
CA GLY A 159 6.75 8.06 9.58
C GLY A 159 8.15 8.49 10.06
N SER A 160 8.81 9.41 9.37
CA SER A 160 10.14 9.88 9.73
C SER A 160 10.28 11.38 9.55
N LEU A 161 10.22 11.90 8.31
CA LEU A 161 10.46 13.31 8.02
C LEU A 161 9.51 14.23 8.82
N SER A 162 8.21 13.96 8.79
CA SER A 162 7.21 14.78 9.49
C SER A 162 7.40 14.75 11.00
N LEU A 163 7.80 13.61 11.58
CA LEU A 163 8.10 13.51 13.01
C LEU A 163 9.35 14.29 13.40
N ILE A 164 10.40 14.26 12.58
CA ILE A 164 11.61 15.07 12.78
C ILE A 164 11.29 16.57 12.69
N LEU A 165 10.42 16.94 11.75
CA LEU A 165 9.98 18.34 11.62
C LEU A 165 9.15 18.78 12.82
N ALA A 166 8.36 17.89 13.42
CA ALA A 166 7.52 18.18 14.58
C ALA A 166 8.33 18.51 15.86
N ASP A 167 9.61 18.12 15.91
CA ASP A 167 10.52 18.55 16.99
C ASP A 167 10.97 20.02 16.85
N ARG A 168 10.75 20.64 15.68
CA ARG A 168 11.25 22.00 15.38
C ARG A 168 10.17 22.97 14.92
N LEU A 169 9.07 22.47 14.39
CA LEU A 169 7.99 23.25 13.80
C LEU A 169 6.67 22.95 14.50
N PRO A 170 5.74 23.89 14.54
CA PRO A 170 4.39 23.63 15.05
C PRO A 170 3.67 22.63 14.14
N TRP A 171 2.77 21.84 14.72
CA TRP A 171 2.03 20.78 14.01
C TRP A 171 1.29 21.29 12.77
N ASN A 172 0.76 22.51 12.81
CA ASN A 172 0.12 23.12 11.65
C ASN A 172 1.05 23.14 10.42
N GLU A 173 2.29 23.60 10.58
CA GLU A 173 3.26 23.64 9.48
C GLU A 173 3.67 22.23 9.03
N VAL A 174 3.87 21.31 9.98
CA VAL A 174 4.24 19.92 9.69
C VAL A 174 3.19 19.24 8.83
N PHE A 175 1.91 19.41 9.13
CA PHE A 175 0.83 18.82 8.34
C PHE A 175 0.71 19.45 6.95
N TRP A 176 0.89 20.79 6.80
CA TRP A 176 0.91 21.42 5.49
C TRP A 176 2.10 20.98 4.64
N ILE A 177 3.31 20.87 5.23
CA ILE A 177 4.49 20.32 4.56
C ILE A 177 4.23 18.87 4.12
N THR A 178 3.67 18.04 5.01
CA THR A 178 3.32 16.66 4.70
C THR A 178 2.31 16.59 3.55
N GLY A 179 1.27 17.44 3.59
CA GLY A 179 0.26 17.54 2.52
C GLY A 179 0.87 17.97 1.18
N ALA A 180 1.86 18.86 1.20
CA ALA A 180 2.51 19.34 -0.03
C ALA A 180 3.20 18.20 -0.83
N PHE A 181 3.55 17.09 -0.19
CA PHE A 181 4.05 15.90 -0.90
C PHE A 181 2.99 15.20 -1.77
N MET A 182 1.73 15.61 -1.74
CA MET A 182 0.72 15.20 -2.71
C MET A 182 0.87 15.91 -4.07
N ILE A 183 1.50 17.09 -4.11
CA ILE A 183 1.62 17.94 -5.31
C ILE A 183 2.27 17.21 -6.50
N PRO A 184 3.39 16.47 -6.35
CA PRO A 184 3.97 15.73 -7.48
C PRO A 184 3.00 14.73 -8.11
N GLY A 185 2.17 14.05 -7.31
CA GLY A 185 1.11 13.16 -7.80
C GLY A 185 0.02 13.91 -8.55
N MET A 186 -0.40 15.09 -8.05
CA MET A 186 -1.39 15.95 -8.71
C MET A 186 -0.88 16.46 -10.07
N VAL A 187 0.36 16.94 -10.12
CA VAL A 187 1.01 17.39 -11.37
C VAL A 187 1.08 16.23 -12.37
N MET A 188 1.49 15.06 -11.92
CA MET A 188 1.53 13.86 -12.77
C MET A 188 0.13 13.52 -13.30
N ALA A 189 -0.90 13.47 -12.44
CA ALA A 189 -2.27 13.17 -12.84
C ALA A 189 -2.84 14.21 -13.83
N TRP A 190 -2.39 15.45 -13.74
CA TRP A 190 -2.76 16.50 -14.71
C TRP A 190 -2.06 16.34 -16.06
N LEU A 191 -0.78 15.99 -16.08
CA LEU A 191 0.04 15.89 -17.30
C LEU A 191 -0.17 14.61 -18.12
N VAL A 192 -0.69 13.57 -17.49
CA VAL A 192 -0.89 12.27 -18.14
C VAL A 192 -2.19 12.27 -18.94
N SER A 193 -2.20 11.63 -20.11
CA SER A 193 -3.41 11.42 -20.91
C SER A 193 -4.29 10.32 -20.32
N GLU A 194 -5.62 10.50 -20.42
CA GLU A 194 -6.60 9.48 -20.04
C GLU A 194 -6.45 8.23 -20.94
N PRO A 195 -6.35 7.03 -20.38
CA PRO A 195 -6.33 5.81 -21.19
C PRO A 195 -7.66 5.59 -21.89
N LEU A 196 -7.61 5.24 -23.17
CA LEU A 196 -8.80 4.91 -23.97
C LEU A 196 -9.20 3.46 -23.69
N VAL A 197 -10.19 3.26 -22.84
CA VAL A 197 -10.75 1.94 -22.54
C VAL A 197 -12.08 1.75 -23.27
N LYS A 198 -12.17 0.72 -24.12
CA LYS A 198 -13.41 0.31 -24.78
C LYS A 198 -14.26 -0.52 -23.83
N GLY A 199 -15.58 -0.31 -23.84
CA GLY A 199 -16.52 -1.13 -23.08
C GLY A 199 -16.76 -0.69 -21.64
N ALA A 200 -16.44 0.56 -21.28
CA ALA A 200 -16.82 1.09 -19.97
C ALA A 200 -18.33 1.02 -19.74
N PRO A 201 -18.82 0.69 -18.52
CA PRO A 201 -20.23 0.51 -18.22
C PRO A 201 -21.01 1.82 -18.44
N LYS A 202 -22.15 1.74 -19.13
CA LYS A 202 -23.00 2.90 -19.45
C LYS A 202 -23.99 3.21 -18.34
N THR A 203 -24.34 2.22 -17.51
CA THR A 203 -25.29 2.35 -16.39
C THR A 203 -24.68 1.87 -15.10
N LEU A 204 -25.16 2.38 -13.96
CA LEU A 204 -24.69 1.94 -12.64
C LEU A 204 -25.00 0.44 -12.41
N ARG A 205 -26.16 -0.04 -12.88
CA ARG A 205 -26.50 -1.47 -12.80
C ARG A 205 -25.44 -2.33 -13.52
N GLN A 206 -25.06 -1.92 -14.73
CA GLN A 206 -23.99 -2.61 -15.45
C GLN A 206 -22.67 -2.57 -14.69
N ALA A 207 -22.28 -1.41 -14.12
CA ALA A 207 -21.05 -1.28 -13.34
C ALA A 207 -21.02 -2.18 -12.11
N VAL A 208 -22.17 -2.56 -11.56
CA VAL A 208 -22.26 -3.46 -10.40
C VAL A 208 -22.36 -4.92 -10.83
N THR A 209 -23.25 -5.25 -11.78
CA THR A 209 -23.57 -6.65 -12.07
C THR A 209 -22.63 -7.29 -13.08
N GLU A 210 -22.21 -6.57 -14.13
CA GLU A 210 -21.37 -7.11 -15.21
C GLU A 210 -19.98 -7.57 -14.75
N PRO A 211 -19.26 -6.88 -13.82
CA PRO A 211 -17.98 -7.36 -13.32
C PRO A 211 -18.05 -8.75 -12.69
N PHE A 212 -19.13 -9.03 -11.93
CA PHE A 212 -19.34 -10.36 -11.33
C PHE A 212 -19.69 -11.42 -12.39
N HIS A 213 -20.59 -11.08 -13.33
CA HIS A 213 -20.94 -11.98 -14.42
C HIS A 213 -19.75 -12.28 -15.33
N GLU A 214 -18.92 -11.27 -15.63
CA GLU A 214 -17.71 -11.44 -16.42
C GLU A 214 -16.69 -12.31 -15.70
N PHE A 215 -16.43 -12.04 -14.41
CA PHE A 215 -15.47 -12.78 -13.61
C PHE A 215 -15.87 -14.27 -13.47
N ILE A 216 -17.15 -14.53 -13.17
CA ILE A 216 -17.68 -15.89 -13.07
C ILE A 216 -17.75 -16.55 -14.44
N GLY A 217 -18.19 -15.82 -15.48
CA GLY A 217 -18.36 -16.35 -16.84
C GLY A 217 -17.05 -16.74 -17.51
N ARG A 218 -15.93 -16.10 -17.15
CA ARG A 218 -14.60 -16.34 -17.73
C ARG A 218 -14.05 -17.73 -17.42
N GLN A 219 -14.27 -18.22 -16.20
CA GLN A 219 -13.69 -19.49 -15.72
C GLN A 219 -14.72 -20.41 -15.06
N GLY A 220 -16.00 -20.05 -15.11
CA GLY A 220 -17.06 -20.73 -14.38
C GLY A 220 -17.01 -20.46 -12.87
N TRP A 221 -18.05 -20.88 -12.15
CA TRP A 221 -18.15 -20.66 -10.70
C TRP A 221 -17.00 -21.31 -9.91
N GLN A 222 -16.62 -22.55 -10.30
CA GLN A 222 -15.52 -23.25 -9.62
C GLN A 222 -14.17 -22.52 -9.81
N GLY A 223 -13.87 -22.05 -11.01
CA GLY A 223 -12.66 -21.28 -11.29
C GLY A 223 -12.63 -19.95 -10.53
N ALA A 224 -13.76 -19.25 -10.46
CA ALA A 224 -13.89 -18.01 -9.70
C ALA A 224 -13.60 -18.23 -8.21
N VAL A 225 -14.20 -19.27 -7.60
CA VAL A 225 -13.97 -19.63 -6.19
C VAL A 225 -12.51 -20.05 -5.94
N MET A 226 -11.89 -20.80 -6.86
CA MET A 226 -10.49 -21.18 -6.74
C MET A 226 -9.56 -19.95 -6.78
N VAL A 227 -9.80 -18.98 -7.66
CA VAL A 227 -9.01 -17.75 -7.72
C VAL A 227 -9.15 -16.92 -6.44
N LEU A 228 -10.37 -16.73 -5.95
CA LEU A 228 -10.63 -16.00 -4.71
C LEU A 228 -10.04 -16.73 -3.48
N GLY A 229 -10.19 -18.05 -3.43
CA GLY A 229 -9.59 -18.88 -2.37
C GLY A 229 -8.07 -18.81 -2.38
N PHE A 230 -7.45 -18.84 -3.58
CA PHE A 230 -6.01 -18.67 -3.72
C PHE A 230 -5.56 -17.29 -3.26
N ILE A 231 -6.26 -16.21 -3.65
CA ILE A 231 -5.96 -14.84 -3.23
C ILE A 231 -6.00 -14.73 -1.69
N PHE A 232 -7.04 -15.28 -1.07
CA PHE A 232 -7.19 -15.28 0.39
C PHE A 232 -6.07 -16.06 1.08
N LEU A 233 -5.83 -17.30 0.67
CA LEU A 233 -4.84 -18.17 1.31
C LEU A 233 -3.40 -17.67 1.11
N TYR A 234 -3.09 -17.12 -0.07
CA TYR A 234 -1.76 -16.59 -0.36
C TYR A 234 -1.35 -15.48 0.61
N LYS A 235 -2.30 -14.62 0.98
CA LYS A 235 -2.03 -13.47 1.86
C LYS A 235 -2.22 -13.78 3.35
N LEU A 236 -2.91 -14.86 3.69
CA LEU A 236 -3.25 -15.21 5.06
C LEU A 236 -2.01 -15.42 5.94
N GLY A 237 -1.01 -16.18 5.46
CA GLY A 237 0.22 -16.46 6.20
C GLY A 237 1.00 -15.20 6.53
N ASP A 238 1.20 -14.33 5.56
CA ASP A 238 1.87 -13.04 5.71
C ASP A 238 1.14 -12.12 6.72
N SER A 239 -0.18 -12.06 6.64
CA SER A 239 -1.00 -11.27 7.56
C SER A 239 -0.90 -11.77 9.00
N LEU A 240 -0.92 -13.09 9.22
CA LEU A 240 -0.75 -13.70 10.54
C LEU A 240 0.65 -13.46 11.10
N CYS A 241 1.71 -13.65 10.30
CA CYS A 241 3.08 -13.37 10.71
C CYS A 241 3.27 -11.91 11.12
N THR A 242 2.76 -10.97 10.32
CA THR A 242 2.83 -9.54 10.63
C THR A 242 2.10 -9.18 11.92
N ALA A 243 0.90 -9.74 12.14
CA ALA A 243 0.11 -9.48 13.34
C ALA A 243 0.79 -10.00 14.63
N LEU A 244 1.47 -11.14 14.54
CA LEU A 244 2.09 -11.79 15.70
C LEU A 244 3.57 -11.41 15.89
N ALA A 245 4.19 -10.71 14.93
CA ALA A 245 5.62 -10.42 14.95
C ALA A 245 6.07 -9.66 16.21
N THR A 246 5.42 -8.55 16.54
CA THR A 246 5.81 -7.72 17.70
C THR A 246 5.63 -8.44 19.03
N PRO A 247 4.47 -9.09 19.34
CA PRO A 247 4.35 -9.93 20.53
C PRO A 247 5.44 -10.99 20.59
N PHE A 248 5.70 -11.70 19.51
CA PHE A 248 6.73 -12.73 19.43
C PHE A 248 8.14 -12.20 19.80
N TYR A 249 8.55 -11.03 19.28
CA TYR A 249 9.84 -10.45 19.62
C TYR A 249 9.96 -10.06 21.10
N LEU A 250 8.86 -9.55 21.68
CA LEU A 250 8.82 -9.25 23.12
C LEU A 250 8.92 -10.52 23.97
N ASP A 251 8.24 -11.59 23.59
CA ASP A 251 8.29 -12.88 24.28
C ASP A 251 9.68 -13.53 24.19
N MET A 252 10.45 -13.23 23.13
CA MET A 252 11.84 -13.65 22.98
C MET A 252 12.82 -12.85 23.87
N GLY A 253 12.38 -11.77 24.52
CA GLY A 253 13.20 -10.92 25.41
C GLY A 253 13.75 -9.65 24.77
N PHE A 254 13.46 -9.36 23.49
CA PHE A 254 13.90 -8.12 22.83
C PHE A 254 13.22 -6.88 23.41
N THR A 255 13.98 -5.81 23.61
CA THR A 255 13.42 -4.54 24.08
C THR A 255 12.63 -3.84 22.96
N LYS A 256 11.70 -2.94 23.34
CA LYS A 256 10.96 -2.11 22.39
C LYS A 256 11.89 -1.29 21.49
N THR A 257 13.03 -0.86 22.02
CA THR A 257 14.06 -0.11 21.29
C THR A 257 14.74 -1.01 20.24
N ASP A 258 15.13 -2.24 20.61
CA ASP A 258 15.70 -3.20 19.67
C ASP A 258 14.74 -3.49 18.52
N ILE A 259 13.47 -3.75 18.84
CA ILE A 259 12.42 -3.99 17.84
C ILE A 259 12.26 -2.79 16.92
N GLY A 260 12.15 -1.58 17.47
CA GLY A 260 11.97 -0.35 16.71
C GLY A 260 13.12 -0.05 15.75
N LEU A 261 14.36 -0.26 16.17
CA LEU A 261 15.53 -0.04 15.33
C LEU A 261 15.71 -1.16 14.29
N ILE A 262 15.66 -2.42 14.72
CA ILE A 262 15.96 -3.56 13.87
C ILE A 262 14.82 -3.81 12.88
N ALA A 263 13.57 -3.90 13.36
CA ALA A 263 12.44 -4.24 12.50
C ALA A 263 12.18 -3.17 11.43
N LYS A 264 12.42 -1.89 11.75
CA LYS A 264 12.22 -0.78 10.79
C LYS A 264 13.21 -0.84 9.63
N HIS A 265 14.49 -1.09 9.91
CA HIS A 265 15.53 -1.13 8.87
C HIS A 265 15.62 -2.48 8.17
N ALA A 266 15.63 -3.58 8.94
CA ALA A 266 15.69 -4.93 8.39
C ALA A 266 14.39 -5.32 7.65
N GLY A 267 13.24 -4.74 8.02
CA GLY A 267 11.97 -5.00 7.33
C GLY A 267 11.81 -4.21 6.03
N LEU A 268 12.19 -2.93 6.00
CA LEU A 268 11.90 -2.07 4.85
C LEU A 268 12.78 -2.37 3.64
N TRP A 269 14.11 -2.29 3.81
CA TRP A 269 15.03 -2.33 2.67
C TRP A 269 15.05 -3.67 1.93
N PRO A 270 15.09 -4.85 2.59
CA PRO A 270 14.95 -6.12 1.90
C PRO A 270 13.61 -6.27 1.18
N ALA A 271 12.50 -5.77 1.73
CA ALA A 271 11.22 -5.81 1.07
C ALA A 271 11.19 -4.95 -0.22
N VAL A 272 11.82 -3.77 -0.20
CA VAL A 272 11.98 -2.90 -1.39
C VAL A 272 12.84 -3.61 -2.44
N ILE A 273 13.98 -4.17 -2.05
CA ILE A 273 14.87 -4.90 -2.95
C ILE A 273 14.15 -6.13 -3.52
N GLY A 274 13.47 -6.92 -2.68
CA GLY A 274 12.70 -8.09 -3.11
C GLY A 274 11.63 -7.75 -4.15
N ALA A 275 10.87 -6.68 -3.93
CA ALA A 275 9.85 -6.26 -4.88
C ALA A 275 10.45 -5.82 -6.24
N LEU A 276 11.59 -5.09 -6.24
CA LEU A 276 12.29 -4.73 -7.48
C LEU A 276 12.84 -5.95 -8.21
N LEU A 277 13.50 -6.87 -7.50
CA LEU A 277 14.00 -8.13 -8.08
C LEU A 277 12.87 -8.95 -8.69
N CYS A 278 11.74 -9.07 -7.98
CA CYS A 278 10.56 -9.73 -8.51
C CYS A 278 10.08 -9.08 -9.82
N GLY A 279 9.96 -7.75 -9.85
CA GLY A 279 9.54 -7.01 -11.04
C GLY A 279 10.44 -7.28 -12.26
N LEU A 280 11.76 -7.26 -12.04
CA LEU A 280 12.75 -7.52 -13.09
C LEU A 280 12.71 -8.99 -13.57
N TRP A 281 12.58 -9.93 -12.64
CA TRP A 281 12.52 -11.35 -13.00
C TRP A 281 11.20 -11.74 -13.66
N MET A 282 10.08 -11.09 -13.32
CA MET A 282 8.79 -11.29 -13.99
C MET A 282 8.83 -11.00 -15.50
N ILE A 283 9.72 -10.11 -15.95
CA ILE A 283 9.92 -9.85 -17.40
C ILE A 283 10.30 -11.14 -18.16
N ARG A 284 11.13 -11.99 -17.52
CA ARG A 284 11.61 -13.23 -18.12
C ARG A 284 10.76 -14.46 -17.77
N LEU A 285 10.36 -14.57 -16.51
CA LEU A 285 9.63 -15.72 -15.99
C LEU A 285 8.13 -15.69 -16.31
N GLY A 286 7.58 -14.49 -16.51
CA GLY A 286 6.15 -14.25 -16.53
C GLY A 286 5.52 -14.30 -15.12
N ILE A 287 4.31 -13.75 -14.99
CA ILE A 287 3.65 -13.53 -13.69
C ILE A 287 3.35 -14.86 -12.95
N HIS A 288 2.84 -15.88 -13.66
CA HIS A 288 2.44 -17.15 -13.03
C HIS A 288 3.62 -17.92 -12.42
N ARG A 289 4.74 -18.05 -13.17
CA ARG A 289 5.92 -18.74 -12.66
C ARG A 289 6.59 -17.97 -11.52
N ALA A 290 6.64 -16.63 -11.63
CA ALA A 290 7.13 -15.76 -10.59
C ALA A 290 6.29 -15.89 -9.30
N LEU A 291 4.96 -15.91 -9.42
CA LEU A 291 4.04 -16.08 -8.30
C LEU A 291 4.29 -17.39 -7.53
N CYS A 292 4.43 -18.52 -8.26
CA CYS A 292 4.72 -19.81 -7.64
C CYS A 292 6.11 -19.82 -6.98
N LEU A 293 7.14 -19.37 -7.69
CA LEU A 293 8.52 -19.37 -7.18
C LEU A 293 8.66 -18.49 -5.95
N PHE A 294 8.17 -17.26 -6.02
CA PHE A 294 8.31 -16.30 -4.93
C PHE A 294 7.34 -16.58 -3.78
N GLY A 295 6.20 -17.23 -4.04
CA GLY A 295 5.33 -17.76 -2.99
C GLY A 295 6.04 -18.83 -2.17
N VAL A 296 6.81 -19.73 -2.82
CA VAL A 296 7.63 -20.72 -2.11
C VAL A 296 8.76 -20.03 -1.33
N VAL A 297 9.45 -19.04 -1.91
CA VAL A 297 10.48 -18.26 -1.19
C VAL A 297 9.89 -17.58 0.05
N GLN A 298 8.72 -16.97 -0.08
CA GLN A 298 8.02 -16.33 1.05
C GLN A 298 7.63 -17.37 2.12
N LEU A 299 7.13 -18.54 1.73
CA LEU A 299 6.78 -19.61 2.65
C LEU A 299 8.03 -20.12 3.39
N VAL A 300 9.15 -20.32 2.70
CA VAL A 300 10.42 -20.78 3.30
C VAL A 300 10.99 -19.72 4.25
N SER A 301 10.87 -18.44 3.93
CA SER A 301 11.39 -17.36 4.78
C SER A 301 10.71 -17.31 6.17
N ILE A 302 9.44 -17.72 6.27
CA ILE A 302 8.69 -17.80 7.54
C ILE A 302 9.35 -18.82 8.52
N PHE A 303 9.99 -19.86 8.02
CA PHE A 303 10.71 -20.81 8.89
C PHE A 303 11.88 -20.17 9.65
N GLY A 304 12.36 -19.00 9.23
CA GLY A 304 13.32 -18.21 10.01
C GLY A 304 12.77 -17.85 11.40
N PHE A 305 11.48 -17.53 11.52
CA PHE A 305 10.84 -17.28 12.82
C PHE A 305 10.73 -18.56 13.66
N ALA A 306 10.44 -19.71 13.04
CA ALA A 306 10.45 -20.99 13.73
C ALA A 306 11.84 -21.35 14.25
N TRP A 307 12.88 -21.09 13.48
CA TRP A 307 14.26 -21.25 13.92
C TRP A 307 14.60 -20.31 15.08
N LEU A 308 14.17 -19.05 15.02
CA LEU A 308 14.38 -18.09 16.11
C LEU A 308 13.63 -18.53 17.38
N ALA A 309 12.37 -18.98 17.24
CA ALA A 309 11.57 -19.50 18.35
C ALA A 309 12.22 -20.73 19.03
N ALA A 310 12.90 -21.59 18.27
CA ALA A 310 13.61 -22.75 18.79
C ALA A 310 14.81 -22.39 19.70
N GLN A 311 15.31 -21.13 19.65
CA GLN A 311 16.35 -20.65 20.56
C GLN A 311 15.83 -20.38 21.97
N GLY A 312 14.50 -20.24 22.15
CA GLY A 312 13.87 -19.92 23.42
C GLY A 312 13.98 -18.43 23.79
N HIS A 313 13.62 -18.12 25.04
CA HIS A 313 13.75 -16.78 25.59
C HIS A 313 15.22 -16.43 25.86
N TYR A 314 15.63 -15.22 25.49
CA TYR A 314 16.98 -14.74 25.76
C TYR A 314 17.01 -13.97 27.09
N ASP A 315 17.81 -14.45 28.05
CA ASP A 315 18.01 -13.74 29.33
C ASP A 315 18.84 -12.47 29.18
N SER A 316 19.68 -12.42 28.14
CA SER A 316 20.48 -11.23 27.80
C SER A 316 20.56 -11.07 26.28
N ILE A 317 20.34 -9.86 25.81
CA ILE A 317 20.37 -9.52 24.38
C ILE A 317 21.71 -8.89 24.03
N GLY A 318 22.57 -9.67 23.36
CA GLY A 318 23.85 -9.22 22.81
C GLY A 318 23.73 -8.83 21.33
N THR A 319 24.89 -8.62 20.71
CA THR A 319 24.99 -8.29 19.27
C THR A 319 24.57 -9.48 18.40
N THR A 320 24.85 -10.70 18.82
CA THR A 320 24.53 -11.93 18.07
C THR A 320 23.03 -12.12 17.95
N GLU A 321 22.28 -11.94 19.05
CA GLU A 321 20.83 -12.08 19.08
C GLU A 321 20.15 -10.99 18.23
N ARG A 322 20.65 -9.75 18.28
CA ARG A 322 20.20 -8.64 17.42
C ARG A 322 20.45 -8.91 15.95
N LEU A 323 21.61 -9.47 15.59
CA LEU A 323 21.92 -9.84 14.21
C LEU A 323 21.05 -11.01 13.73
N ALA A 324 20.79 -12.01 14.60
CA ALA A 324 19.88 -13.11 14.29
C ALA A 324 18.45 -12.59 14.02
N LEU A 325 17.93 -11.68 14.86
CA LEU A 325 16.64 -11.04 14.64
C LEU A 325 16.62 -10.25 13.32
N ALA A 326 17.64 -9.42 13.07
CA ALA A 326 17.77 -8.63 11.85
C ALA A 326 17.81 -9.52 10.61
N PHE A 327 18.52 -10.64 10.66
CA PHE A 327 18.61 -11.60 9.56
C PHE A 327 17.26 -12.26 9.27
N VAL A 328 16.56 -12.73 10.31
CA VAL A 328 15.24 -13.38 10.14
C VAL A 328 14.22 -12.40 9.59
N ILE A 329 14.14 -11.19 10.16
CA ILE A 329 13.23 -10.13 9.66
C ILE A 329 13.61 -9.75 8.22
N GLY A 330 14.90 -9.61 7.91
CA GLY A 330 15.37 -9.26 6.58
C GLY A 330 15.07 -10.34 5.53
N LEU A 331 15.23 -11.60 5.89
CA LEU A 331 14.91 -12.73 5.00
C LEU A 331 13.40 -12.81 4.72
N GLU A 332 12.59 -12.68 5.76
CA GLU A 332 11.11 -12.64 5.64
C GLU A 332 10.67 -11.44 4.81
N ALA A 333 11.17 -10.25 5.11
CA ALA A 333 10.83 -9.04 4.38
C ALA A 333 11.22 -9.12 2.89
N LEU A 334 12.36 -9.75 2.56
CA LEU A 334 12.74 -10.04 1.17
C LEU A 334 11.71 -10.96 0.50
N GLY A 335 11.32 -12.04 1.18
CA GLY A 335 10.28 -12.98 0.72
C GLY A 335 8.95 -12.30 0.51
N VAL A 336 8.51 -11.48 1.46
CA VAL A 336 7.28 -10.66 1.36
C VAL A 336 7.37 -9.67 0.19
N GLY A 337 8.54 -9.03 -0.01
CA GLY A 337 8.75 -8.14 -1.15
C GLY A 337 8.58 -8.85 -2.49
N LEU A 338 9.24 -10.00 -2.66
CA LEU A 338 9.13 -10.85 -3.84
C LEU A 338 7.69 -11.33 -4.05
N GLY A 339 7.07 -11.94 -3.04
CA GLY A 339 5.75 -12.52 -3.11
C GLY A 339 4.66 -11.50 -3.34
N THR A 340 4.67 -10.36 -2.61
CA THR A 340 3.66 -9.32 -2.75
C THR A 340 3.68 -8.67 -4.14
N ALA A 341 4.86 -8.42 -4.72
CA ALA A 341 4.94 -7.83 -6.06
C ALA A 341 4.36 -8.76 -7.13
N ALA A 342 4.67 -10.07 -7.06
CA ALA A 342 4.08 -11.07 -7.95
C ALA A 342 2.57 -11.20 -7.77
N PHE A 343 2.09 -11.17 -6.53
CA PHE A 343 0.69 -11.29 -6.16
C PHE A 343 -0.15 -10.10 -6.67
N VAL A 344 0.32 -8.88 -6.47
CA VAL A 344 -0.35 -7.67 -6.98
C VAL A 344 -0.39 -7.68 -8.50
N ALA A 345 0.68 -8.13 -9.17
CA ALA A 345 0.71 -8.29 -10.63
C ALA A 345 -0.29 -9.35 -11.11
N PHE A 346 -0.44 -10.46 -10.38
CA PHE A 346 -1.43 -11.49 -10.68
C PHE A 346 -2.86 -10.96 -10.54
N ILE A 347 -3.18 -10.27 -9.45
CA ILE A 347 -4.50 -9.64 -9.26
C ILE A 347 -4.78 -8.66 -10.41
N ALA A 348 -3.85 -7.75 -10.70
CA ALA A 348 -4.03 -6.78 -11.78
C ALA A 348 -4.26 -7.45 -13.15
N ARG A 349 -3.57 -8.55 -13.45
CA ARG A 349 -3.77 -9.31 -14.68
C ARG A 349 -5.11 -10.06 -14.70
N SER A 350 -5.64 -10.43 -13.55
CA SER A 350 -6.91 -11.14 -13.42
C SER A 350 -8.12 -10.22 -13.58
N THR A 351 -7.93 -8.89 -13.61
CA THR A 351 -9.02 -7.92 -13.82
C THR A 351 -9.29 -7.66 -15.29
N HIS A 352 -10.58 -7.46 -15.63
CA HIS A 352 -10.99 -7.08 -16.98
C HIS A 352 -10.81 -5.57 -17.20
N PRO A 353 -10.25 -5.11 -18.36
CA PRO A 353 -9.98 -3.69 -18.61
C PRO A 353 -11.19 -2.74 -18.49
N ALA A 354 -12.41 -3.23 -18.77
CA ALA A 354 -13.62 -2.43 -18.66
C ALA A 354 -14.09 -2.21 -17.20
N TYR A 355 -13.70 -3.10 -16.27
CA TYR A 355 -14.18 -3.14 -14.88
C TYR A 355 -13.04 -3.14 -13.87
N THR A 356 -11.93 -2.51 -14.22
CA THR A 356 -10.68 -2.54 -13.43
C THR A 356 -10.82 -2.01 -12.01
N ALA A 357 -11.68 -1.02 -11.77
CA ALA A 357 -11.91 -0.48 -10.44
C ALA A 357 -12.76 -1.42 -9.57
N THR A 358 -13.77 -2.06 -10.15
CA THR A 358 -14.69 -2.95 -9.42
C THR A 358 -14.06 -4.30 -9.13
N GLN A 359 -13.35 -4.89 -10.11
CA GLN A 359 -12.64 -6.17 -9.95
C GLN A 359 -11.32 -6.03 -9.25
#